data_0802fe25babf71a9a1734fba2bf15b95
#
_entry.id   0802fe25babf71a9a1734fba2bf15b95
#
_cell.length_a   1.000
_cell.length_b   1.000
_cell.length_c   1.000
_cell.angle_alpha   90.00
_cell.angle_beta   90.00
_cell.angle_gamma   90.00
#
_symmetry.space_group_name_H-M   'P 1'
#
loop_
_entity.id
_entity.type
_entity.pdbx_description
1 polymer ?
#
loop_
_entity_poly.entity_id
_entity_poly.type
_entity_poly.pdbx_seq_one_letter_code
_entity_poly.pdbx_strand_id
1 'polypeptide(L)'
;FPVDRFGQYLQQGSRMNYGASAAYGNMRAEVMHGVRQPHLTDPPELLGPLGWWWSIQSKFGHVTTANEKIADADEREQLRSLMIEGLDQGGIGIGLLLDYYSEGIDSEELRAIFDVASARAAPIFIHIRRGINGDPAGLYEVLTLARETGASIHICHITHNAMVNLELFLKEIRLAQADGVDVTTELLP
;
A
#
# COMPACT_ATOMS: atom_id res chain seq x y z
N PHE A 1 -7.12 -3.18 5.83
CA PHE A 1 -8.33 -3.87 6.25
C PHE A 1 -8.42 -5.17 5.44
N PRO A 2 -8.70 -6.35 6.03
CA PRO A 2 -8.87 -7.56 5.26
C PRO A 2 -10.06 -7.39 4.31
N VAL A 3 -9.84 -7.64 3.01
CA VAL A 3 -10.85 -7.35 1.97
C VAL A 3 -12.11 -8.18 2.16
N ASP A 4 -11.96 -9.45 2.53
CA ASP A 4 -13.06 -10.38 2.82
C ASP A 4 -13.99 -9.87 3.92
N ARG A 5 -13.44 -9.23 4.94
CA ARG A 5 -14.20 -8.67 6.07
C ARG A 5 -14.88 -7.35 5.74
N PHE A 6 -14.30 -6.55 4.86
CA PHE A 6 -14.88 -5.28 4.47
C PHE A 6 -16.31 -5.44 3.94
N GLY A 7 -16.56 -6.45 3.10
CA GLY A 7 -17.88 -6.79 2.62
C GLY A 7 -18.87 -7.18 3.73
N GLN A 8 -18.39 -7.83 4.78
CA GLN A 8 -19.24 -8.24 5.92
C GLN A 8 -19.74 -7.04 6.75
N TYR A 9 -18.88 -6.03 6.95
CA TYR A 9 -19.28 -4.80 7.66
C TYR A 9 -20.31 -3.97 6.89
N LEU A 10 -20.38 -4.15 5.58
CA LEU A 10 -21.25 -3.37 4.69
C LEU A 10 -22.51 -4.13 4.23
N GLN A 11 -22.86 -5.24 4.88
CA GLN A 11 -24.05 -6.05 4.56
C GLN A 11 -25.37 -5.26 4.57
N GLN A 12 -25.42 -4.12 5.27
CA GLN A 12 -26.61 -3.24 5.29
C GLN A 12 -26.71 -2.33 4.04
N GLY A 13 -25.77 -2.45 3.13
CA GLY A 13 -25.70 -1.62 1.93
C GLY A 13 -25.13 -0.23 2.18
N SER A 14 -24.79 0.46 1.11
CA SER A 14 -24.35 1.86 1.12
C SER A 14 -25.05 2.64 0.01
N ARG A 15 -25.25 3.93 0.23
CA ARG A 15 -25.79 4.85 -0.78
C ARG A 15 -24.71 5.29 -1.80
N MET A 16 -23.44 4.97 -1.53
CA MET A 16 -22.30 5.29 -2.38
C MET A 16 -21.56 4.01 -2.74
N ASN A 17 -20.87 4.03 -3.89
CA ASN A 17 -19.92 2.98 -4.23
C ASN A 17 -18.76 2.98 -3.23
N TYR A 18 -18.33 1.80 -2.83
CA TYR A 18 -17.23 1.62 -1.89
C TYR A 18 -16.39 0.43 -2.31
N GLY A 19 -15.14 0.40 -1.84
CA GLY A 19 -14.23 -0.71 -2.04
C GLY A 19 -13.10 -0.63 -1.03
N ALA A 20 -12.38 -1.73 -0.86
CA ALA A 20 -11.18 -1.79 -0.03
C ALA A 20 -9.99 -2.23 -0.88
N SER A 21 -8.84 -1.57 -0.68
CA SER A 21 -7.57 -2.04 -1.22
C SER A 21 -6.97 -3.13 -0.33
N ALA A 22 -6.22 -4.04 -0.94
CA ALA A 22 -5.38 -4.99 -0.22
C ALA A 22 -4.27 -4.22 0.52
N ALA A 23 -4.31 -4.23 1.86
CA ALA A 23 -3.45 -3.38 2.70
C ALA A 23 -2.06 -4.02 2.88
N TYR A 24 -1.09 -3.63 2.06
CA TYR A 24 0.24 -4.23 2.04
C TYR A 24 0.96 -4.18 3.39
N GLY A 25 0.87 -3.07 4.11
CA GLY A 25 1.50 -2.96 5.43
C GLY A 25 0.99 -3.98 6.46
N ASN A 26 -0.29 -4.33 6.40
CA ASN A 26 -0.86 -5.38 7.26
C ASN A 26 -0.33 -6.77 6.88
N MET A 27 -0.12 -7.03 5.58
CA MET A 27 0.49 -8.28 5.10
C MET A 27 1.94 -8.40 5.57
N ARG A 28 2.72 -7.31 5.52
CA ARG A 28 4.08 -7.30 6.08
C ARG A 28 4.11 -7.61 7.57
N ALA A 29 3.21 -6.99 8.35
CA ALA A 29 3.12 -7.27 9.78
C ALA A 29 2.76 -8.74 10.06
N GLU A 30 1.92 -9.34 9.25
CA GLU A 30 1.55 -10.76 9.37
C GLU A 30 2.72 -11.68 9.02
N VAL A 31 3.36 -11.48 7.87
CA VAL A 31 4.45 -12.34 7.40
C VAL A 31 5.70 -12.21 8.27
N MET A 32 6.11 -11.00 8.60
CA MET A 32 7.37 -10.75 9.31
C MET A 32 7.29 -10.92 10.83
N HIS A 33 6.10 -10.77 11.41
CA HIS A 33 5.93 -10.75 12.86
C HIS A 33 4.83 -11.66 13.38
N GLY A 34 4.12 -12.37 12.49
CA GLY A 34 3.00 -13.23 12.86
C GLY A 34 1.81 -12.48 13.46
N VAL A 35 1.73 -11.17 13.21
CA VAL A 35 0.62 -10.34 13.69
C VAL A 35 -0.58 -10.57 12.81
N ARG A 36 -1.60 -11.23 13.34
CA ARG A 36 -2.83 -11.45 12.58
C ARG A 36 -3.48 -10.13 12.18
N GLN A 37 -3.89 -10.01 10.93
CA GLN A 37 -4.57 -8.80 10.44
C GLN A 37 -5.77 -8.36 11.29
N PRO A 38 -6.64 -9.27 11.82
CA PRO A 38 -7.70 -8.89 12.75
C PRO A 38 -7.21 -8.12 13.97
N HIS A 39 -6.03 -8.44 14.50
CA HIS A 39 -5.48 -7.73 15.66
C HIS A 39 -5.11 -6.28 15.35
N LEU A 40 -4.88 -5.94 14.07
CA LEU A 40 -4.57 -4.58 13.61
C LEU A 40 -5.84 -3.77 13.31
N THR A 41 -6.90 -4.43 12.88
CA THR A 41 -8.07 -3.79 12.26
C THR A 41 -9.35 -3.90 13.08
N ASP A 42 -9.52 -4.98 13.82
CA ASP A 42 -10.75 -5.21 14.57
C ASP A 42 -10.79 -4.44 15.90
N PRO A 43 -11.96 -4.01 16.34
CA PRO A 43 -12.13 -3.51 17.69
C PRO A 43 -11.69 -4.54 18.74
N PRO A 44 -11.01 -4.13 19.82
CA PRO A 44 -10.51 -5.05 20.85
C PRO A 44 -11.56 -6.01 21.42
N GLU A 45 -12.80 -5.57 21.47
CA GLU A 45 -13.94 -6.33 21.98
C GLU A 45 -14.24 -7.58 21.14
N LEU A 46 -13.91 -7.56 19.84
CA LEU A 46 -14.11 -8.67 18.92
C LEU A 46 -12.97 -9.69 18.95
N LEU A 47 -11.84 -9.36 19.60
CA LEU A 47 -10.64 -10.20 19.66
C LEU A 47 -10.66 -11.17 20.86
N GLY A 48 -11.74 -11.21 21.63
CA GLY A 48 -11.90 -12.08 22.80
C GLY A 48 -11.32 -11.51 24.10
N PRO A 49 -11.13 -12.33 25.14
CA PRO A 49 -10.80 -11.86 26.50
C PRO A 49 -9.47 -11.08 26.60
N LEU A 50 -8.55 -11.31 25.70
CA LEU A 50 -7.25 -10.63 25.64
C LEU A 50 -7.18 -9.60 24.50
N GLY A 51 -8.33 -9.20 23.94
CA GLY A 51 -8.39 -8.33 22.77
C GLY A 51 -7.65 -7.00 22.95
N TRP A 52 -7.79 -6.37 24.13
CA TRP A 52 -7.04 -5.15 24.46
C TRP A 52 -5.53 -5.36 24.49
N TRP A 53 -5.07 -6.50 25.02
CA TRP A 53 -3.64 -6.85 25.03
C TRP A 53 -3.10 -7.06 23.62
N TRP A 54 -3.78 -7.84 22.80
CA TRP A 54 -3.39 -8.07 21.41
C TRP A 54 -3.39 -6.79 20.59
N SER A 55 -4.40 -5.92 20.77
CA SER A 55 -4.47 -4.63 20.09
C SER A 55 -3.32 -3.70 20.47
N ILE A 56 -2.94 -3.67 21.75
CA ILE A 56 -1.80 -2.86 22.23
C ILE A 56 -0.48 -3.42 21.67
N GLN A 57 -0.25 -4.72 21.80
CA GLN A 57 0.97 -5.34 21.27
C GLN A 57 1.13 -5.13 19.76
N SER A 58 0.06 -5.31 18.99
CA SER A 58 0.07 -5.13 17.55
C SER A 58 0.41 -3.69 17.14
N LYS A 59 -0.10 -2.71 17.88
CA LYS A 59 0.13 -1.30 17.55
C LYS A 59 1.49 -0.77 17.97
N PHE A 60 2.05 -1.24 19.08
CA PHE A 60 3.28 -0.68 19.65
C PHE A 60 4.52 -1.55 19.49
N GLY A 61 4.37 -2.86 19.32
CA GLY A 61 5.52 -3.78 19.30
C GLY A 61 5.96 -4.21 17.90
N HIS A 62 5.05 -4.24 16.93
CA HIS A 62 5.32 -4.91 15.66
C HIS A 62 5.33 -3.97 14.45
N VAL A 63 4.64 -2.82 14.52
CA VAL A 63 4.54 -1.91 13.38
C VAL A 63 5.89 -1.26 13.06
N THR A 64 6.68 -0.91 14.07
CA THR A 64 7.99 -0.24 13.88
C THR A 64 9.03 -1.15 13.23
N THR A 65 9.14 -2.41 13.67
CA THR A 65 10.14 -3.35 13.13
C THR A 65 9.75 -3.90 11.74
N ALA A 66 8.45 -4.03 11.44
CA ALA A 66 8.00 -4.38 10.09
C ALA A 66 8.34 -3.30 9.06
N ASN A 67 8.53 -2.06 9.50
CA ASN A 67 8.88 -0.94 8.62
C ASN A 67 10.35 -0.93 8.20
N GLU A 68 11.23 -1.54 8.98
CA GLU A 68 12.69 -1.47 8.79
C GLU A 68 13.28 -2.78 8.25
N LYS A 69 12.63 -3.93 8.51
CA LYS A 69 13.14 -5.23 8.12
C LYS A 69 12.97 -5.44 6.59
N ILE A 70 14.08 -5.76 5.91
CA ILE A 70 14.04 -6.20 4.52
C ILE A 70 13.51 -7.63 4.47
N ALA A 71 12.54 -7.90 3.58
CA ALA A 71 11.96 -9.22 3.37
C ALA A 71 12.97 -10.16 2.72
N ASP A 72 13.08 -11.37 3.22
CA ASP A 72 13.80 -12.44 2.53
C ASP A 72 12.97 -13.03 1.37
N ALA A 73 13.54 -14.00 0.65
CA ALA A 73 12.88 -14.56 -0.52
C ALA A 73 11.57 -15.29 -0.18
N ASP A 74 11.54 -16.01 0.93
CA ASP A 74 10.36 -16.76 1.37
C ASP A 74 9.27 -15.80 1.87
N GLU A 75 9.65 -14.76 2.59
CA GLU A 75 8.74 -13.70 3.02
C GLU A 75 8.13 -12.93 1.82
N ARG A 76 8.95 -12.62 0.81
CA ARG A 76 8.45 -11.99 -0.43
C ARG A 76 7.44 -12.86 -1.17
N GLU A 77 7.64 -14.17 -1.24
CA GLU A 77 6.67 -15.08 -1.88
C GLU A 77 5.37 -15.19 -1.06
N GLN A 78 5.45 -15.18 0.27
CA GLN A 78 4.27 -15.10 1.12
C GLN A 78 3.51 -13.78 0.92
N LEU A 79 4.21 -12.65 0.90
CA LEU A 79 3.63 -11.33 0.61
C LEU A 79 2.96 -11.29 -0.77
N ARG A 80 3.61 -11.88 -1.78
CA ARG A 80 3.05 -12.03 -3.12
C ARG A 80 1.74 -12.82 -3.11
N SER A 81 1.71 -13.94 -2.40
CA SER A 81 0.52 -14.78 -2.25
C SER A 81 -0.63 -14.02 -1.57
N LEU A 82 -0.35 -13.29 -0.50
CA LEU A 82 -1.35 -12.49 0.21
C LEU A 82 -1.91 -11.33 -0.63
N MET A 83 -1.07 -10.67 -1.45
CA MET A 83 -1.55 -9.65 -2.39
C MET A 83 -2.54 -10.24 -3.39
N ILE A 84 -2.19 -11.38 -3.98
CA ILE A 84 -3.03 -12.09 -4.93
C ILE A 84 -4.36 -12.49 -4.28
N GLU A 85 -4.31 -13.08 -3.09
CA GLU A 85 -5.50 -13.44 -2.32
C GLU A 85 -6.39 -12.22 -2.04
N GLY A 86 -5.83 -11.12 -1.58
CA GLY A 86 -6.59 -9.90 -1.32
C GLY A 86 -7.28 -9.33 -2.57
N LEU A 87 -6.63 -9.41 -3.72
CA LEU A 87 -7.24 -9.02 -5.00
C LEU A 87 -8.32 -10.01 -5.44
N ASP A 88 -8.11 -11.32 -5.28
CA ASP A 88 -9.10 -12.36 -5.61
C ASP A 88 -10.34 -12.30 -4.70
N GLN A 89 -10.22 -11.78 -3.50
CA GLN A 89 -11.32 -11.48 -2.57
C GLN A 89 -12.13 -10.24 -2.97
N GLY A 90 -11.78 -9.56 -4.06
CA GLY A 90 -12.46 -8.36 -4.56
C GLY A 90 -11.82 -7.05 -4.16
N GLY A 91 -10.54 -7.06 -3.76
CA GLY A 91 -9.77 -5.84 -3.53
C GLY A 91 -9.72 -4.96 -4.78
N ILE A 92 -9.99 -3.66 -4.62
CA ILE A 92 -9.99 -2.69 -5.73
C ILE A 92 -8.59 -2.30 -6.21
N GLY A 93 -7.55 -2.81 -5.58
CA GLY A 93 -6.14 -2.55 -5.85
C GLY A 93 -5.27 -2.85 -4.63
N ILE A 94 -4.00 -2.50 -4.69
CA ILE A 94 -3.03 -2.65 -3.60
C ILE A 94 -2.82 -1.30 -2.92
N GLY A 95 -3.00 -1.24 -1.60
CA GLY A 95 -2.72 -0.04 -0.80
C GLY A 95 -1.31 -0.09 -0.23
N LEU A 96 -0.43 0.81 -0.65
CA LEU A 96 0.98 0.83 -0.31
C LEU A 96 1.41 2.15 0.34
N LEU A 97 1.79 2.08 1.61
CA LEU A 97 2.27 3.21 2.39
C LEU A 97 3.82 3.28 2.35
N LEU A 98 4.40 3.40 1.14
CA LEU A 98 5.85 3.30 0.93
C LEU A 98 6.66 4.33 1.72
N ASP A 99 6.12 5.51 1.96
CA ASP A 99 6.73 6.56 2.79
C ASP A 99 7.06 6.06 4.22
N TYR A 100 6.19 5.22 4.79
CA TYR A 100 6.36 4.66 6.13
C TYR A 100 7.26 3.43 6.18
N TYR A 101 7.48 2.76 5.04
CA TYR A 101 8.28 1.54 4.92
C TYR A 101 9.58 1.79 4.13
N SER A 102 10.03 3.04 4.08
CA SER A 102 11.12 3.47 3.20
C SER A 102 12.40 2.66 3.32
N GLU A 103 12.75 2.18 4.52
CA GLU A 103 13.95 1.39 4.76
C GLU A 103 13.73 -0.12 4.61
N GLY A 104 12.51 -0.61 4.90
CA GLY A 104 12.19 -2.03 4.90
C GLY A 104 11.79 -2.60 3.54
N ILE A 105 11.26 -1.77 2.63
CA ILE A 105 10.89 -2.20 1.28
C ILE A 105 12.03 -1.85 0.33
N ASP A 106 12.79 -2.85 -0.07
CA ASP A 106 13.85 -2.69 -1.06
C ASP A 106 13.32 -2.68 -2.51
N SER A 107 14.21 -2.53 -3.48
CA SER A 107 13.85 -2.46 -4.90
C SER A 107 13.27 -3.79 -5.43
N GLU A 108 13.67 -4.94 -4.89
CA GLU A 108 13.16 -6.25 -5.30
C GLU A 108 11.74 -6.45 -4.80
N GLU A 109 11.47 -6.12 -3.53
CA GLU A 109 10.14 -6.19 -2.96
C GLU A 109 9.19 -5.21 -3.65
N LEU A 110 9.62 -3.97 -3.85
CA LEU A 110 8.81 -2.96 -4.55
C LEU A 110 8.50 -3.41 -5.99
N ARG A 111 9.47 -3.97 -6.70
CA ARG A 111 9.27 -4.54 -8.04
C ARG A 111 8.21 -5.65 -8.03
N ALA A 112 8.27 -6.57 -7.08
CA ALA A 112 7.32 -7.65 -6.95
C ALA A 112 5.86 -7.15 -6.75
N ILE A 113 5.67 -6.04 -6.02
CA ILE A 113 4.35 -5.40 -5.84
C ILE A 113 3.82 -4.90 -7.19
N PHE A 114 4.65 -4.21 -7.97
CA PHE A 114 4.28 -3.69 -9.29
C PHE A 114 3.99 -4.82 -10.28
N ASP A 115 4.76 -5.89 -10.27
CA ASP A 115 4.55 -7.06 -11.12
C ASP A 115 3.21 -7.76 -10.81
N VAL A 116 2.85 -7.92 -9.53
CA VAL A 116 1.54 -8.46 -9.13
C VAL A 116 0.40 -7.55 -9.58
N ALA A 117 0.52 -6.25 -9.34
CA ALA A 117 -0.49 -5.27 -9.73
C ALA A 117 -0.73 -5.27 -11.25
N SER A 118 0.33 -5.27 -12.04
CA SER A 118 0.27 -5.35 -13.50
C SER A 118 -0.39 -6.66 -13.97
N ALA A 119 0.05 -7.80 -13.45
CA ALA A 119 -0.48 -9.12 -13.81
C ALA A 119 -1.98 -9.28 -13.51
N ARG A 120 -2.49 -8.54 -12.52
CA ARG A 120 -3.90 -8.56 -12.08
C ARG A 120 -4.71 -7.39 -12.63
N ALA A 121 -4.11 -6.51 -13.44
CA ALA A 121 -4.72 -5.25 -13.91
C ALA A 121 -5.34 -4.45 -12.74
N ALA A 122 -4.66 -4.46 -11.60
CA ALA A 122 -5.10 -3.81 -10.37
C ALA A 122 -4.26 -2.54 -10.12
N PRO A 123 -4.84 -1.39 -9.77
CA PRO A 123 -4.08 -0.19 -9.46
C PRO A 123 -3.35 -0.32 -8.12
N ILE A 124 -2.23 0.41 -8.00
CA ILE A 124 -1.53 0.61 -6.72
C ILE A 124 -1.90 2.00 -6.21
N PHE A 125 -2.54 2.07 -5.03
CA PHE A 125 -2.77 3.31 -4.29
C PHE A 125 -1.56 3.56 -3.41
N ILE A 126 -0.69 4.51 -3.79
CA ILE A 126 0.64 4.61 -3.21
C ILE A 126 0.91 5.97 -2.54
N HIS A 127 1.38 5.91 -1.30
CA HIS A 127 2.12 7.00 -0.67
C HIS A 127 3.59 6.83 -1.06
N ILE A 128 4.09 7.63 -1.98
CA ILE A 128 5.48 7.54 -2.45
C ILE A 128 6.48 7.94 -1.36
N ARG A 129 7.73 7.49 -1.47
CA ARG A 129 8.81 7.91 -0.57
C ARG A 129 8.92 9.43 -0.57
N ARG A 130 8.99 10.00 0.63
CA ARG A 130 9.11 11.45 0.79
C ARG A 130 10.57 11.86 0.76
N GLY A 131 10.92 12.70 -0.21
CA GLY A 131 12.21 13.35 -0.24
C GLY A 131 12.26 14.62 0.63
N ILE A 132 13.46 14.99 1.06
CA ILE A 132 13.67 16.25 1.80
C ILE A 132 13.29 17.44 0.90
N ASN A 133 12.50 18.37 1.42
CA ASN A 133 12.06 19.58 0.70
C ASN A 133 11.35 19.31 -0.64
N GLY A 134 10.67 18.17 -0.75
CA GLY A 134 9.98 17.83 -1.99
C GLY A 134 10.93 17.33 -3.11
N ASP A 135 11.99 16.62 -2.74
CA ASP A 135 12.83 15.91 -3.70
C ASP A 135 11.99 14.89 -4.49
N PRO A 136 12.05 14.89 -5.83
CA PRO A 136 11.21 14.03 -6.65
C PRO A 136 11.72 12.58 -6.79
N ALA A 137 12.75 12.16 -6.09
CA ALA A 137 13.33 10.81 -6.24
C ALA A 137 12.28 9.70 -6.06
N GLY A 138 11.42 9.80 -5.05
CA GLY A 138 10.34 8.83 -4.84
C GLY A 138 9.27 8.85 -5.94
N LEU A 139 9.03 9.98 -6.58
CA LEU A 139 8.18 10.06 -7.76
C LEU A 139 8.82 9.35 -8.96
N TYR A 140 10.09 9.61 -9.22
CA TYR A 140 10.80 8.95 -10.31
C TYR A 140 10.92 7.44 -10.15
N GLU A 141 11.11 6.96 -8.90
CA GLU A 141 11.13 5.54 -8.58
C GLU A 141 9.83 4.85 -9.05
N VAL A 142 8.67 5.36 -8.65
CA VAL A 142 7.38 4.74 -8.98
C VAL A 142 6.98 4.91 -10.44
N LEU A 143 7.28 6.07 -11.06
CA LEU A 143 7.03 6.29 -12.49
C LEU A 143 7.88 5.35 -13.36
N THR A 144 9.13 5.10 -12.96
CA THR A 144 10.02 4.16 -13.65
C THR A 144 9.46 2.74 -13.57
N LEU A 145 9.09 2.27 -12.37
CA LEU A 145 8.50 0.96 -12.19
C LEU A 145 7.17 0.80 -12.94
N ALA A 146 6.30 1.80 -12.89
CA ALA A 146 5.04 1.77 -13.63
C ALA A 146 5.27 1.66 -15.15
N ARG A 147 6.26 2.38 -15.70
CA ARG A 147 6.64 2.30 -17.11
C ARG A 147 7.17 0.91 -17.49
N GLU A 148 8.03 0.33 -16.65
CA GLU A 148 8.65 -0.97 -16.90
C GLU A 148 7.69 -2.15 -16.77
N THR A 149 6.74 -2.08 -15.84
CA THR A 149 5.81 -3.18 -15.53
C THR A 149 4.46 -3.05 -16.21
N GLY A 150 4.08 -1.84 -16.64
CA GLY A 150 2.73 -1.53 -17.11
C GLY A 150 1.70 -1.44 -15.99
N ALA A 151 2.11 -1.36 -14.73
CA ALA A 151 1.18 -1.22 -13.61
C ALA A 151 0.53 0.16 -13.58
N SER A 152 -0.77 0.21 -13.30
CA SER A 152 -1.50 1.45 -13.02
C SER A 152 -1.20 1.94 -11.61
N ILE A 153 -0.91 3.23 -11.44
CA ILE A 153 -0.64 3.82 -10.13
C ILE A 153 -1.53 5.03 -9.82
N HIS A 154 -1.96 5.14 -8.59
CA HIS A 154 -2.62 6.32 -8.03
C HIS A 154 -1.77 6.87 -6.88
N ILE A 155 -1.14 8.04 -7.12
CA ILE A 155 -0.30 8.69 -6.11
C ILE A 155 -1.20 9.47 -5.16
N CYS A 156 -1.25 9.02 -3.91
CA CYS A 156 -2.07 9.66 -2.87
C CYS A 156 -1.49 11.01 -2.47
N HIS A 157 -2.39 12.00 -2.28
CA HIS A 157 -2.12 13.34 -1.73
C HIS A 157 -0.76 13.94 -2.15
N ILE A 158 -0.55 14.12 -3.44
CA ILE A 158 0.71 14.57 -4.06
C ILE A 158 1.29 15.84 -3.42
N THR A 159 0.46 16.76 -2.93
CA THR A 159 0.88 17.99 -2.27
C THR A 159 1.76 17.73 -1.06
N HIS A 160 1.51 16.64 -0.33
CA HIS A 160 2.25 16.25 0.86
C HIS A 160 3.70 15.83 0.52
N ASN A 161 3.90 15.21 -0.62
CA ASN A 161 5.22 14.77 -1.09
C ASN A 161 5.95 15.89 -1.84
N ALA A 162 5.22 16.61 -2.68
CA ALA A 162 5.80 17.62 -3.55
C ALA A 162 6.20 18.91 -2.82
N MET A 163 5.52 19.27 -1.74
CA MET A 163 5.76 20.50 -0.99
C MET A 163 5.87 21.74 -1.91
N VAL A 164 7.01 22.41 -1.94
CA VAL A 164 7.27 23.59 -2.80
C VAL A 164 7.45 23.24 -4.28
N ASN A 165 7.65 21.98 -4.63
CA ASN A 165 7.94 21.50 -5.98
C ASN A 165 6.71 20.92 -6.72
N LEU A 166 5.49 21.28 -6.31
CA LEU A 166 4.26 20.73 -6.88
C LEU A 166 4.19 20.84 -8.40
N GLU A 167 4.62 21.97 -8.96
CA GLU A 167 4.61 22.16 -10.42
C GLU A 167 5.53 21.16 -11.14
N LEU A 168 6.71 20.87 -10.56
CA LEU A 168 7.63 19.86 -11.07
C LEU A 168 6.96 18.47 -11.05
N PHE A 169 6.38 18.08 -9.93
CA PHE A 169 5.72 16.78 -9.80
C PHE A 169 4.58 16.62 -10.82
N LEU A 170 3.71 17.62 -10.95
CA LEU A 170 2.61 17.58 -11.93
C LEU A 170 3.11 17.58 -13.37
N LYS A 171 4.24 18.23 -13.66
CA LYS A 171 4.87 18.19 -14.98
C LYS A 171 5.37 16.78 -15.30
N GLU A 172 6.09 16.14 -14.36
CA GLU A 172 6.65 14.79 -14.56
C GLU A 172 5.52 13.73 -14.70
N ILE A 173 4.44 13.85 -13.92
CA ILE A 173 3.25 13.00 -14.10
C ILE A 173 2.65 13.17 -15.51
N ARG A 174 2.48 14.40 -15.99
CA ARG A 174 1.96 14.65 -17.36
C ARG A 174 2.87 14.09 -18.44
N LEU A 175 4.18 14.17 -18.27
CA LEU A 175 5.14 13.56 -19.20
C LEU A 175 5.01 12.04 -19.19
N ALA A 176 4.92 11.42 -18.02
CA ALA A 176 4.71 9.99 -17.89
C ALA A 176 3.39 9.54 -18.55
N GLN A 177 2.30 10.29 -18.35
CA GLN A 177 1.02 10.04 -19.02
C GLN A 177 1.13 10.14 -20.56
N ALA A 178 1.87 11.11 -21.06
CA ALA A 178 2.11 11.27 -22.50
C ALA A 178 2.92 10.09 -23.07
N ASP A 179 3.80 9.49 -22.26
CA ASP A 179 4.55 8.26 -22.58
C ASP A 179 3.73 6.96 -22.41
N GLY A 180 2.43 7.07 -22.05
CA GLY A 180 1.53 5.93 -21.91
C GLY A 180 1.52 5.28 -20.53
N VAL A 181 2.13 5.88 -19.50
CA VAL A 181 2.03 5.39 -18.12
C VAL A 181 0.65 5.73 -17.57
N ASP A 182 -0.04 4.72 -17.05
CA ASP A 182 -1.32 4.91 -16.35
C ASP A 182 -1.07 5.40 -14.91
N VAL A 183 -1.01 6.72 -14.77
CA VAL A 183 -0.78 7.39 -13.49
C VAL A 183 -1.81 8.46 -13.22
N THR A 184 -2.37 8.44 -12.02
CA THR A 184 -3.29 9.46 -11.50
C THR A 184 -2.82 9.96 -10.14
N THR A 185 -3.35 11.07 -9.68
CA THR A 185 -3.07 11.63 -8.35
C THR A 185 -4.24 12.41 -7.81
N GLU A 186 -4.22 12.67 -6.52
CA GLU A 186 -5.17 13.50 -5.81
C GLU A 186 -4.48 14.63 -5.05
N LEU A 187 -5.23 15.69 -4.83
CA LEU A 187 -4.85 16.80 -3.95
C LEU A 187 -5.71 16.73 -2.70
N LEU A 188 -5.09 16.84 -1.53
CA LEU A 188 -5.83 17.15 -0.31
C LEU A 188 -6.22 18.63 -0.35
N PRO A 189 -7.48 18.97 -0.01
CA PRO A 189 -7.93 20.35 0.08
C PRO A 189 -7.24 21.13 1.20
#